data_d10550aa1b58f067f8a9db286bc14bcb
#
_entry.id   d10550aa1b58f067f8a9db286bc14bcb
#
_cell.length_a   1.000
_cell.length_b   1.000
_cell.length_c   1.000
_cell.angle_alpha   90.00
_cell.angle_beta   90.00
_cell.angle_gamma   90.00
#
_symmetry.space_group_name_H-M   'P 1'
#
loop_
_entity.id
_entity.type
_entity.pdbx_description
1 polymer ?
#
loop_
_entity_poly.entity_id
_entity_poly.type
_entity_poly.pdbx_seq_one_letter_code
_entity_poly.pdbx_strand_id
1 'polypeptide(L)'
;MSTASYWTSPDFSQAAFIAANAVVMGSVNIAAGVSIWYGAVVRADVERIEIGECTNIQDGAILHGDPGFPTILEDHVTIGHRAVVHSAYIERGSLIGIGAVILDGVRVGAGSIIGAGAVVTKNIPPLSLVVGVPGKVLRQLTEAEAAELIEHAKRYQKLALVHAGKGNDLGFSKA
;
A
#
# COMPACT_ATOMS: atom_id res chain seq x y z
N MET A 1 -23.65 20.56 21.16
CA MET A 1 -24.05 20.04 19.86
C MET A 1 -23.12 18.86 19.54
N SER A 2 -23.64 17.65 19.42
CA SER A 2 -22.83 16.47 19.04
C SER A 2 -22.38 16.67 17.61
N THR A 3 -21.09 16.82 17.37
CA THR A 3 -20.50 16.70 16.04
C THR A 3 -20.51 15.23 15.68
N ALA A 4 -21.67 14.73 15.19
CA ALA A 4 -21.68 13.41 14.55
C ALA A 4 -20.62 13.46 13.45
N SER A 5 -19.65 12.54 13.53
CA SER A 5 -18.63 12.42 12.49
C SER A 5 -19.33 12.22 11.15
N TYR A 6 -19.04 13.05 10.18
CA TYR A 6 -19.62 12.97 8.84
C TYR A 6 -19.18 11.67 8.14
N TRP A 7 -18.05 11.09 8.57
CA TRP A 7 -17.47 9.87 8.04
C TRP A 7 -17.49 8.74 9.07
N THR A 8 -17.60 7.51 8.58
CA THR A 8 -17.42 6.30 9.41
C THR A 8 -15.98 6.23 9.92
N SER A 9 -15.82 5.77 11.16
CA SER A 9 -14.48 5.47 11.68
C SER A 9 -14.05 4.09 11.16
N PRO A 10 -12.85 3.95 10.58
CA PRO A 10 -12.32 2.66 10.17
C PRO A 10 -12.17 1.69 11.36
N ASP A 11 -12.39 0.38 11.11
CA ASP A 11 -12.11 -0.67 12.07
C ASP A 11 -10.65 -1.13 11.95
N PHE A 12 -9.88 -1.01 13.02
CA PHE A 12 -8.48 -1.41 13.09
C PHE A 12 -8.24 -2.76 13.77
N SER A 13 -9.32 -3.48 14.15
CA SER A 13 -9.22 -4.69 15.00
C SER A 13 -8.37 -5.80 14.38
N GLN A 14 -8.31 -5.88 13.06
CA GLN A 14 -7.55 -6.89 12.31
C GLN A 14 -6.15 -6.42 11.86
N ALA A 15 -5.83 -5.14 12.01
CA ALA A 15 -4.54 -4.60 11.63
C ALA A 15 -3.42 -5.14 12.51
N ALA A 16 -2.25 -5.43 11.92
CA ALA A 16 -1.05 -5.77 12.67
C ALA A 16 -0.50 -4.54 13.41
N PHE A 17 -0.53 -3.38 12.77
CA PHE A 17 -0.01 -2.12 13.33
C PHE A 17 -0.59 -0.90 12.63
N ILE A 18 -1.01 0.08 13.41
CA ILE A 18 -1.32 1.43 12.94
C ILE A 18 -0.49 2.41 13.77
N ALA A 19 0.40 3.16 13.14
CA ALA A 19 1.23 4.14 13.83
C ALA A 19 0.36 5.26 14.44
N ALA A 20 0.69 5.71 15.65
CA ALA A 20 -0.10 6.71 16.38
C ALA A 20 -0.22 8.06 15.66
N ASN A 21 0.72 8.37 14.75
CA ASN A 21 0.71 9.58 13.93
C ASN A 21 0.33 9.33 12.46
N ALA A 22 -0.16 8.13 12.12
CA ALA A 22 -0.81 7.89 10.85
C ALA A 22 -2.22 8.50 10.86
N VAL A 23 -2.66 9.01 9.72
CA VAL A 23 -4.02 9.51 9.53
C VAL A 23 -4.79 8.48 8.71
N VAL A 24 -5.81 7.87 9.29
CA VAL A 24 -6.71 6.94 8.61
C VAL A 24 -8.13 7.37 8.86
N MET A 25 -8.86 7.76 7.83
CA MET A 25 -10.20 8.32 7.99
C MET A 25 -11.13 7.99 6.82
N GLY A 26 -12.43 7.99 7.11
CA GLY A 26 -13.48 7.78 6.13
C GLY A 26 -13.75 6.30 5.85
N SER A 27 -14.23 6.00 4.65
CA SER A 27 -14.63 4.64 4.23
C SER A 27 -13.41 3.78 3.88
N VAL A 28 -12.64 3.37 4.89
CA VAL A 28 -11.45 2.51 4.73
C VAL A 28 -11.76 1.11 5.24
N ASN A 29 -11.64 0.10 4.38
CA ASN A 29 -11.69 -1.32 4.71
C ASN A 29 -10.27 -1.85 4.88
N ILE A 30 -9.97 -2.43 6.04
CA ILE A 30 -8.63 -2.92 6.42
C ILE A 30 -8.73 -4.41 6.72
N ALA A 31 -8.03 -5.22 5.92
CA ALA A 31 -7.96 -6.66 6.10
C ALA A 31 -6.92 -7.07 7.18
N ALA A 32 -6.86 -8.37 7.47
CA ALA A 32 -5.98 -8.92 8.48
C ALA A 32 -4.49 -8.67 8.17
N GLY A 33 -3.72 -8.35 9.21
CA GLY A 33 -2.27 -8.23 9.10
C GLY A 33 -1.76 -6.98 8.39
N VAL A 34 -2.63 -6.05 8.01
CA VAL A 34 -2.26 -4.75 7.43
C VAL A 34 -1.42 -3.93 8.40
N SER A 35 -0.44 -3.20 7.89
CA SER A 35 0.31 -2.22 8.67
C SER A 35 0.36 -0.86 8.00
N ILE A 36 0.10 0.20 8.78
CA ILE A 36 0.13 1.60 8.35
C ILE A 36 1.12 2.35 9.22
N TRP A 37 2.19 2.83 8.58
CA TRP A 37 3.37 3.32 9.24
C TRP A 37 3.35 4.82 9.50
N TYR A 38 4.42 5.34 10.07
CA TYR A 38 4.48 6.69 10.63
C TYR A 38 4.24 7.79 9.58
N GLY A 39 3.31 8.69 9.89
CA GLY A 39 2.96 9.81 9.03
C GLY A 39 2.26 9.43 7.71
N ALA A 40 1.89 8.17 7.51
CA ALA A 40 1.09 7.79 6.35
C ALA A 40 -0.31 8.40 6.43
N VAL A 41 -0.90 8.74 5.27
CA VAL A 41 -2.24 9.31 5.15
C VAL A 41 -3.09 8.41 4.27
N VAL A 42 -4.14 7.83 4.85
CA VAL A 42 -5.16 7.04 4.16
C VAL A 42 -6.49 7.77 4.31
N ARG A 43 -6.85 8.57 3.31
CA ARG A 43 -7.99 9.47 3.38
C ARG A 43 -9.09 9.05 2.40
N ALA A 44 -10.15 8.46 2.93
CA ALA A 44 -11.31 7.95 2.20
C ALA A 44 -12.55 8.80 2.48
N ASP A 45 -12.43 10.11 2.31
CA ASP A 45 -13.46 11.10 2.59
C ASP A 45 -14.46 11.28 1.45
N VAL A 46 -14.08 10.98 0.22
CA VAL A 46 -14.92 11.14 -0.97
C VAL A 46 -15.14 9.85 -1.74
N GLU A 47 -14.24 8.86 -1.57
CA GLU A 47 -14.38 7.52 -2.16
C GLU A 47 -13.71 6.49 -1.24
N ARG A 48 -14.15 5.22 -1.33
CA ARG A 48 -13.65 4.15 -0.46
C ARG A 48 -12.21 3.76 -0.81
N ILE A 49 -11.51 3.28 0.22
CA ILE A 49 -10.19 2.65 0.10
C ILE A 49 -10.28 1.23 0.64
N GLU A 50 -9.81 0.25 -0.12
CA GLU A 50 -9.74 -1.15 0.28
C GLU A 50 -8.28 -1.59 0.39
N ILE A 51 -7.91 -2.23 1.50
CA ILE A 51 -6.54 -2.66 1.78
C ILE A 51 -6.56 -4.14 2.14
N GLY A 52 -6.02 -4.96 1.26
CA GLY A 52 -5.97 -6.42 1.37
C GLY A 52 -4.99 -6.92 2.41
N GLU A 53 -5.04 -8.23 2.67
CA GLU A 53 -4.29 -8.90 3.74
C GLU A 53 -2.77 -8.68 3.63
N CYS A 54 -2.11 -8.51 4.78
CA CYS A 54 -0.66 -8.35 4.88
C CYS A 54 -0.07 -7.21 4.03
N THR A 55 -0.89 -6.29 3.55
CA THR A 55 -0.44 -5.10 2.81
C THR A 55 0.17 -4.10 3.78
N ASN A 56 1.28 -3.46 3.37
CA ASN A 56 1.95 -2.47 4.20
C ASN A 56 2.02 -1.11 3.50
N ILE A 57 1.68 -0.05 4.24
CA ILE A 57 1.68 1.34 3.79
C ILE A 57 2.72 2.08 4.59
N GLN A 58 3.90 2.29 3.98
CA GLN A 58 5.09 2.76 4.68
C GLN A 58 5.05 4.26 4.98
N ASP A 59 6.07 4.71 5.71
CA ASP A 59 6.12 6.05 6.29
C ASP A 59 5.88 7.15 5.25
N GLY A 60 4.94 8.05 5.58
CA GLY A 60 4.59 9.20 4.74
C GLY A 60 3.90 8.88 3.41
N ALA A 61 3.54 7.62 3.14
CA ALA A 61 2.79 7.28 1.93
C ALA A 61 1.36 7.87 1.99
N ILE A 62 0.78 8.17 0.83
CA ILE A 62 -0.53 8.80 0.72
C ILE A 62 -1.44 7.95 -0.16
N LEU A 63 -2.61 7.58 0.36
CA LEU A 63 -3.69 6.95 -0.38
C LEU A 63 -4.91 7.87 -0.38
N HIS A 64 -5.47 8.12 -1.56
CA HIS A 64 -6.71 8.88 -1.73
C HIS A 64 -7.42 8.41 -3.01
N GLY A 65 -8.66 8.82 -3.22
CA GLY A 65 -9.40 8.53 -4.45
C GLY A 65 -10.43 9.62 -4.73
N ASP A 66 -10.77 9.79 -5.99
CA ASP A 66 -11.82 10.69 -6.45
C ASP A 66 -13.18 9.97 -6.50
N PRO A 67 -14.30 10.69 -6.42
CA PRO A 67 -15.65 10.10 -6.48
C PRO A 67 -15.85 9.18 -7.70
N GLY A 68 -16.24 7.93 -7.45
CA GLY A 68 -16.42 6.89 -8.48
C GLY A 68 -15.13 6.14 -8.87
N PHE A 69 -13.99 6.51 -8.31
CA PHE A 69 -12.70 5.88 -8.58
C PHE A 69 -12.00 5.47 -7.27
N PRO A 70 -12.36 4.31 -6.70
CA PRO A 70 -11.78 3.83 -5.44
C PRO A 70 -10.28 3.53 -5.58
N THR A 71 -9.57 3.63 -4.46
CA THR A 71 -8.22 3.10 -4.36
C THR A 71 -8.28 1.70 -3.76
N ILE A 72 -7.79 0.70 -4.49
CA ILE A 72 -7.85 -0.71 -4.11
C ILE A 72 -6.44 -1.29 -4.11
N LEU A 73 -6.04 -1.81 -2.96
CA LEU A 73 -4.82 -2.59 -2.79
C LEU A 73 -5.21 -4.02 -2.46
N GLU A 74 -4.82 -4.97 -3.31
CA GLU A 74 -4.99 -6.40 -3.02
C GLU A 74 -4.02 -6.86 -1.92
N ASP A 75 -3.96 -8.18 -1.68
CA ASP A 75 -3.16 -8.75 -0.62
C ASP A 75 -1.65 -8.63 -0.90
N HIS A 76 -0.87 -8.53 0.18
CA HIS A 76 0.61 -8.52 0.13
C HIS A 76 1.20 -7.40 -0.72
N VAL A 77 0.49 -6.30 -0.89
CA VAL A 77 1.01 -5.11 -1.56
C VAL A 77 1.95 -4.34 -0.63
N THR A 78 3.04 -3.83 -1.18
CA THR A 78 3.93 -2.90 -0.48
C THR A 78 3.83 -1.51 -1.09
N ILE A 79 3.40 -0.53 -0.30
CA ILE A 79 3.45 0.89 -0.67
C ILE A 79 4.65 1.51 0.04
N GLY A 80 5.69 1.78 -0.72
CA GLY A 80 6.96 2.30 -0.23
C GLY A 80 6.86 3.71 0.36
N HIS A 81 7.87 4.08 1.15
CA HIS A 81 7.92 5.37 1.83
C HIS A 81 7.61 6.55 0.89
N ARG A 82 6.71 7.45 1.29
CA ARG A 82 6.30 8.65 0.54
C ARG A 82 5.71 8.39 -0.85
N ALA A 83 5.34 7.15 -1.17
CA ALA A 83 4.64 6.89 -2.42
C ALA A 83 3.21 7.45 -2.37
N VAL A 84 2.67 7.82 -3.52
CA VAL A 84 1.30 8.31 -3.68
C VAL A 84 0.53 7.35 -4.58
N VAL A 85 -0.61 6.87 -4.10
CA VAL A 85 -1.53 6.05 -4.89
C VAL A 85 -2.90 6.76 -4.89
N HIS A 86 -3.33 7.19 -6.05
CA HIS A 86 -4.56 7.97 -6.19
C HIS A 86 -5.50 7.30 -7.19
N SER A 87 -6.72 6.95 -6.74
CA SER A 87 -7.77 6.36 -7.60
C SER A 87 -7.27 5.18 -8.44
N ALA A 88 -6.47 4.29 -7.88
CA ALA A 88 -5.79 3.24 -8.62
C ALA A 88 -6.03 1.84 -8.04
N TYR A 89 -5.83 0.83 -8.87
CA TYR A 89 -5.95 -0.57 -8.50
C TYR A 89 -4.58 -1.25 -8.51
N ILE A 90 -4.12 -1.71 -7.36
CA ILE A 90 -2.81 -2.37 -7.21
C ILE A 90 -3.05 -3.86 -6.93
N GLU A 91 -2.68 -4.70 -7.87
CA GLU A 91 -2.86 -6.14 -7.74
C GLU A 91 -1.85 -6.78 -6.79
N ARG A 92 -2.23 -7.98 -6.33
CA ARG A 92 -1.54 -8.77 -5.31
C ARG A 92 -0.04 -8.86 -5.50
N GLY A 93 0.69 -8.72 -4.38
CA GLY A 93 2.14 -8.90 -4.34
C GLY A 93 2.93 -7.84 -5.11
N SER A 94 2.32 -6.72 -5.50
CA SER A 94 3.04 -5.64 -6.17
C SER A 94 3.75 -4.73 -5.16
N LEU A 95 4.87 -4.14 -5.60
CA LEU A 95 5.64 -3.17 -4.82
C LEU A 95 5.65 -1.82 -5.52
N ILE A 96 5.11 -0.81 -4.85
CA ILE A 96 5.19 0.59 -5.27
C ILE A 96 6.39 1.21 -4.56
N GLY A 97 7.41 1.55 -5.31
CA GLY A 97 8.70 2.01 -4.79
C GLY A 97 8.64 3.36 -4.09
N ILE A 98 9.69 3.67 -3.34
CA ILE A 98 9.84 4.91 -2.56
C ILE A 98 9.57 6.13 -3.45
N GLY A 99 8.64 7.01 -3.02
CA GLY A 99 8.31 8.24 -3.72
C GLY A 99 7.67 8.06 -5.11
N ALA A 100 7.27 6.85 -5.49
CA ALA A 100 6.55 6.64 -6.75
C ALA A 100 5.13 7.21 -6.68
N VAL A 101 4.59 7.58 -7.84
CA VAL A 101 3.25 8.16 -7.97
C VAL A 101 2.43 7.32 -8.95
N ILE A 102 1.28 6.82 -8.51
CA ILE A 102 0.33 6.11 -9.35
C ILE A 102 -0.89 7.00 -9.53
N LEU A 103 -1.20 7.34 -10.77
CA LEU A 103 -2.30 8.25 -11.11
C LEU A 103 -3.64 7.51 -11.32
N ASP A 104 -4.69 8.32 -11.46
CA ASP A 104 -6.07 7.89 -11.52
C ASP A 104 -6.36 6.89 -12.64
N GLY A 105 -7.16 5.88 -12.31
CA GLY A 105 -7.59 4.84 -13.23
C GLY A 105 -6.50 3.83 -13.61
N VAL A 106 -5.30 3.97 -13.07
CA VAL A 106 -4.19 3.03 -13.34
C VAL A 106 -4.43 1.71 -12.62
N ARG A 107 -4.23 0.61 -13.36
CA ARG A 107 -4.14 -0.74 -12.81
C ARG A 107 -2.69 -1.23 -12.90
N VAL A 108 -2.10 -1.59 -11.76
CA VAL A 108 -0.77 -2.22 -11.68
C VAL A 108 -0.98 -3.72 -11.51
N GLY A 109 -0.55 -4.49 -12.52
CA GLY A 109 -0.71 -5.93 -12.55
C GLY A 109 0.13 -6.66 -11.50
N ALA A 110 -0.34 -7.82 -11.07
CA ALA A 110 0.19 -8.60 -9.96
C ALA A 110 1.71 -8.86 -10.06
N GLY A 111 2.38 -8.89 -8.91
CA GLY A 111 3.80 -9.20 -8.81
C GLY A 111 4.70 -8.20 -9.53
N SER A 112 4.25 -6.96 -9.73
CA SER A 112 5.04 -5.92 -10.41
C SER A 112 5.82 -5.05 -9.42
N ILE A 113 6.92 -4.47 -9.89
CA ILE A 113 7.70 -3.47 -9.17
C ILE A 113 7.60 -2.14 -9.91
N ILE A 114 7.10 -1.12 -9.23
CA ILE A 114 7.22 0.26 -9.64
C ILE A 114 8.46 0.84 -8.96
N GLY A 115 9.46 1.19 -9.73
CA GLY A 115 10.73 1.71 -9.22
C GLY A 115 10.57 3.03 -8.47
N ALA A 116 11.50 3.33 -7.58
CA ALA A 116 11.48 4.55 -6.79
C ALA A 116 11.38 5.81 -7.68
N GLY A 117 10.53 6.76 -7.28
CA GLY A 117 10.29 8.02 -7.99
C GLY A 117 9.62 7.89 -9.36
N ALA A 118 9.19 6.72 -9.79
CA ALA A 118 8.49 6.56 -11.06
C ALA A 118 7.08 7.18 -11.00
N VAL A 119 6.61 7.75 -12.11
CA VAL A 119 5.25 8.30 -12.26
C VAL A 119 4.48 7.47 -13.28
N VAL A 120 3.52 6.68 -12.80
CA VAL A 120 2.75 5.75 -13.61
C VAL A 120 1.43 6.38 -14.03
N THR A 121 1.23 6.51 -15.34
CA THR A 121 0.07 7.18 -15.97
C THR A 121 -0.77 6.24 -16.85
N LYS A 122 -0.39 4.96 -16.93
CA LYS A 122 -1.06 3.92 -17.74
C LYS A 122 -1.00 2.58 -17.04
N ASN A 123 -1.92 1.68 -17.40
CA ASN A 123 -1.94 0.33 -16.87
C ASN A 123 -0.61 -0.40 -17.11
N ILE A 124 -0.20 -1.16 -16.10
CA ILE A 124 1.02 -1.95 -16.10
C ILE A 124 0.64 -3.44 -16.16
N PRO A 125 1.17 -4.20 -17.11
CA PRO A 125 0.99 -5.64 -17.13
C PRO A 125 1.56 -6.33 -15.88
N PRO A 126 1.07 -7.51 -15.50
CA PRO A 126 1.68 -8.29 -14.41
C PRO A 126 3.16 -8.56 -14.64
N LEU A 127 3.88 -8.83 -13.54
CA LEU A 127 5.30 -9.20 -13.54
C LEU A 127 6.20 -8.16 -14.23
N SER A 128 5.91 -6.88 -14.08
CA SER A 128 6.65 -5.81 -14.76
C SER A 128 7.55 -5.03 -13.80
N LEU A 129 8.79 -4.75 -14.20
CA LEU A 129 9.62 -3.72 -13.60
C LEU A 129 9.41 -2.41 -14.37
N VAL A 130 8.92 -1.38 -13.69
CA VAL A 130 8.61 -0.06 -14.27
C VAL A 130 9.50 0.99 -13.65
N VAL A 131 10.08 1.89 -14.48
CA VAL A 131 10.92 2.99 -14.01
C VAL A 131 10.68 4.27 -14.81
N GLY A 132 11.00 5.41 -14.21
CA GLY A 132 11.09 6.71 -14.89
C GLY A 132 9.81 7.56 -14.82
N VAL A 133 9.90 8.75 -15.43
CA VAL A 133 8.84 9.77 -15.52
C VAL A 133 8.73 10.20 -16.98
N PRO A 134 7.66 9.82 -17.73
CA PRO A 134 6.62 8.88 -17.30
C PRO A 134 7.17 7.45 -17.16
N GLY A 135 6.52 6.64 -16.29
CA GLY A 135 6.89 5.26 -16.02
C GLY A 135 6.78 4.37 -17.27
N LYS A 136 7.81 3.60 -17.54
CA LYS A 136 7.88 2.63 -18.65
C LYS A 136 8.32 1.28 -18.15
N VAL A 137 7.73 0.21 -18.71
CA VAL A 137 8.19 -1.15 -18.44
C VAL A 137 9.62 -1.28 -18.97
N LEU A 138 10.54 -1.57 -18.05
CA LEU A 138 11.95 -1.81 -18.36
C LEU A 138 12.20 -3.26 -18.75
N ARG A 139 11.60 -4.21 -18.02
CA ARG A 139 11.65 -5.65 -18.26
C ARG A 139 10.52 -6.39 -17.55
N GLN A 140 10.37 -7.64 -17.91
CA GLN A 140 9.54 -8.57 -17.13
C GLN A 140 10.33 -9.06 -15.90
N LEU A 141 9.60 -9.36 -14.84
CA LEU A 141 10.09 -10.05 -13.66
C LEU A 141 9.91 -11.55 -13.82
N THR A 142 10.75 -12.31 -13.16
CA THR A 142 10.57 -13.77 -13.02
C THR A 142 9.56 -14.07 -11.93
N GLU A 143 8.98 -15.26 -11.94
CA GLU A 143 8.09 -15.76 -10.87
C GLU A 143 8.80 -15.76 -9.50
N ALA A 144 10.10 -16.04 -9.46
CA ALA A 144 10.89 -16.03 -8.24
C ALA A 144 11.02 -14.60 -7.67
N GLU A 145 11.23 -13.59 -8.52
CA GLU A 145 11.24 -12.18 -8.09
C GLU A 145 9.86 -11.76 -7.54
N ALA A 146 8.77 -12.16 -8.22
CA ALA A 146 7.42 -11.86 -7.75
C ALA A 146 7.08 -12.57 -6.43
N ALA A 147 7.51 -13.82 -6.24
CA ALA A 147 7.34 -14.54 -4.98
C ALA A 147 8.07 -13.83 -3.83
N GLU A 148 9.26 -13.28 -4.08
CA GLU A 148 10.03 -12.52 -3.07
C GLU A 148 9.32 -11.23 -2.62
N LEU A 149 8.49 -10.62 -3.48
CA LEU A 149 7.69 -9.45 -3.08
C LEU A 149 6.63 -9.82 -2.04
N ILE A 150 6.02 -11.01 -2.16
CA ILE A 150 5.09 -11.53 -1.16
C ILE A 150 5.82 -11.77 0.16
N GLU A 151 7.00 -12.39 0.13
CA GLU A 151 7.80 -12.61 1.33
C GLU A 151 8.25 -11.28 1.96
N HIS A 152 8.55 -10.27 1.14
CA HIS A 152 8.83 -8.91 1.61
C HIS A 152 7.64 -8.34 2.41
N ALA A 153 6.41 -8.45 1.90
CA ALA A 153 5.22 -7.99 2.61
C ALA A 153 5.02 -8.72 3.94
N LYS A 154 5.24 -10.05 3.98
CA LYS A 154 5.18 -10.84 5.21
C LYS A 154 6.26 -10.44 6.24
N ARG A 155 7.46 -10.06 5.78
CA ARG A 155 8.49 -9.50 6.68
C ARG A 155 8.03 -8.20 7.34
N TYR A 156 7.36 -7.32 6.58
CA TYR A 156 6.77 -6.10 7.13
C TYR A 156 5.65 -6.39 8.14
N GLN A 157 4.86 -7.46 7.94
CA GLN A 157 3.86 -7.87 8.93
C GLN A 157 4.52 -8.29 10.25
N LYS A 158 5.62 -9.06 10.22
CA LYS A 158 6.38 -9.43 11.42
C LYS A 158 6.94 -8.19 12.13
N LEU A 159 7.57 -7.30 11.38
CA LEU A 159 8.08 -6.04 11.91
C LEU A 159 6.97 -5.20 12.55
N ALA A 160 5.80 -5.15 11.92
CA ALA A 160 4.63 -4.44 12.42
C ALA A 160 4.17 -4.96 13.78
N LEU A 161 4.18 -6.28 13.98
CA LEU A 161 3.86 -6.89 15.28
C LEU A 161 4.86 -6.48 16.38
N VAL A 162 6.14 -6.29 16.05
CA VAL A 162 7.14 -5.78 17.01
C VAL A 162 6.81 -4.34 17.40
N HIS A 163 6.50 -3.48 16.43
CA HIS A 163 6.08 -2.09 16.70
C HIS A 163 4.78 -2.00 17.50
N ALA A 164 3.90 -2.98 17.36
CA ALA A 164 2.67 -3.10 18.15
C ALA A 164 2.90 -3.67 19.56
N GLY A 165 4.13 -4.05 19.93
CA GLY A 165 4.45 -4.73 21.19
C GLY A 165 3.92 -6.17 21.28
N LYS A 166 3.61 -6.80 20.14
CA LYS A 166 3.00 -8.14 20.05
C LYS A 166 3.93 -9.20 19.44
N GLY A 167 5.16 -8.85 19.12
CA GLY A 167 6.14 -9.75 18.48
C GLY A 167 7.58 -9.43 18.86
N ASN A 168 8.50 -10.32 18.47
CA ASN A 168 9.94 -10.18 18.69
C ASN A 168 10.79 -10.52 17.45
N ASP A 169 10.15 -10.90 16.33
CA ASP A 169 10.81 -11.19 15.06
C ASP A 169 10.71 -9.95 14.14
N LEU A 170 11.85 -9.31 13.89
CA LEU A 170 11.93 -8.14 13.00
C LEU A 170 11.62 -8.47 11.54
N GLY A 171 11.53 -9.75 11.16
CA GLY A 171 11.26 -10.17 9.78
C GLY A 171 12.46 -10.03 8.82
N PHE A 172 13.47 -9.26 9.20
CA PHE A 172 14.68 -9.04 8.41
C PHE A 172 15.88 -9.63 9.15
N SER A 173 16.59 -10.58 8.52
CA SER A 173 17.84 -11.12 9.06
C SER A 173 18.85 -9.98 9.23
N LYS A 174 19.54 -9.94 10.36
CA LYS A 174 20.76 -9.12 10.43
C LYS A 174 21.79 -9.80 9.52
N ALA A 175 22.26 -9.10 8.51
CA ALA A 175 23.38 -9.53 7.69
C ALA A 175 24.65 -9.65 8.56
#